data_d2b7a25a38bc561b96d418dd8493a05b
#
_entry.id   d2b7a25a38bc561b96d418dd8493a05b
#
_cell.length_a   1.000
_cell.length_b   1.000
_cell.length_c   1.000
_cell.angle_alpha   90.00
_cell.angle_beta   90.00
_cell.angle_gamma   90.00
#
_symmetry.space_group_name_H-M   'P 1'
#
loop_
_entity.id
_entity.type
_entity.pdbx_description
1 polymer ?
#
loop_
_entity_poly.entity_id
_entity_poly.type
_entity_poly.pdbx_seq_one_letter_code
_entity_poly.pdbx_strand_id
1 'polypeptide(L)'
;MLSSTGDSWAGSARNFDKSDFKLFKDFCATSGLINYAEGHQGAFGFSIAKDKFNDFIEYANKKLAQYDFTPSYKVDFIFSANNFNKNDILEVAELKSLWGQNMSEALIAIEDIKISKENVVLMSPDKSPTIKITLPNGTTLIKFKASVEEYEQLTSSTGCLVLTVVGTCNSNTWNGITTPQVLIEEYEITGELKYLF
;
A
#
# COMPACT_ATOMS: atom_id res chain seq x y z
N MET A 1 15.26 1.53 -11.20
CA MET A 1 15.35 1.59 -12.68
C MET A 1 16.81 1.75 -13.06
N LEU A 2 17.34 0.94 -13.98
CA LEU A 2 18.71 1.00 -14.47
C LEU A 2 18.70 1.30 -15.97
N SER A 3 19.68 2.09 -16.40
CA SER A 3 19.96 2.38 -17.81
C SER A 3 21.42 2.06 -18.14
N SER A 4 21.69 1.69 -19.40
CA SER A 4 23.03 1.36 -19.85
C SER A 4 23.85 2.66 -20.03
N THR A 5 25.06 2.68 -19.43
CA THR A 5 25.98 3.81 -19.51
C THR A 5 27.39 3.23 -19.81
N GLY A 6 27.75 3.13 -21.07
CA GLY A 6 28.99 2.46 -21.46
C GLY A 6 29.04 1.00 -20.99
N ASP A 7 30.09 0.64 -20.25
CA ASP A 7 30.29 -0.70 -19.68
C ASP A 7 29.60 -0.94 -18.35
N SER A 8 28.74 -0.01 -17.93
CA SER A 8 28.04 -0.08 -16.63
C SER A 8 26.54 0.05 -16.80
N TRP A 9 25.81 -0.42 -15.79
CA TRP A 9 24.44 -0.06 -15.51
C TRP A 9 24.42 1.01 -14.44
N ALA A 10 23.65 2.08 -14.64
CA ALA A 10 23.48 3.14 -13.66
C ALA A 10 22.00 3.52 -13.51
N GLY A 11 21.61 4.01 -12.34
CA GLY A 11 20.25 4.42 -12.09
C GLY A 11 19.96 4.77 -10.63
N SER A 12 18.69 4.74 -10.27
CA SER A 12 18.23 5.02 -8.91
C SER A 12 17.69 3.75 -8.26
N ALA A 13 18.14 3.52 -7.02
CA ALA A 13 17.64 2.48 -6.15
C ALA A 13 16.65 3.08 -5.14
N ARG A 14 15.64 2.31 -4.79
CA ARG A 14 14.66 2.65 -3.76
C ARG A 14 14.45 1.42 -2.90
N ASN A 15 14.44 1.63 -1.58
CA ASN A 15 14.10 0.57 -0.65
C ASN A 15 12.58 0.42 -0.54
N PHE A 16 12.15 -0.77 -0.14
CA PHE A 16 10.77 -1.05 0.20
C PHE A 16 10.57 -0.76 1.70
N ASP A 17 9.97 0.38 2.01
CA ASP A 17 9.90 0.92 3.38
C ASP A 17 9.06 0.06 4.35
N LYS A 18 8.18 -0.80 3.81
CA LYS A 18 7.27 -1.66 4.59
C LYS A 18 7.86 -3.02 4.97
N SER A 19 9.16 -3.26 4.66
CA SER A 19 9.91 -4.44 5.10
C SER A 19 10.83 -4.11 6.28
N ASP A 20 11.30 -5.14 6.96
CA ASP A 20 12.30 -4.99 8.05
C ASP A 20 13.71 -4.66 7.53
N PHE A 21 13.94 -4.78 6.24
CA PHE A 21 15.21 -4.46 5.60
C PHE A 21 15.36 -2.95 5.38
N LYS A 22 16.20 -2.28 6.19
CA LYS A 22 16.33 -0.81 6.19
C LYS A 22 17.65 -0.28 5.59
N LEU A 23 18.74 -1.05 5.61
CA LEU A 23 20.08 -0.60 5.25
C LEU A 23 20.45 -0.96 3.81
N PHE A 24 19.61 -0.58 2.84
CA PHE A 24 19.76 -1.02 1.44
C PHE A 24 21.00 -0.43 0.77
N LYS A 25 21.32 0.85 0.98
CA LYS A 25 22.54 1.45 0.43
C LYS A 25 23.80 0.75 0.94
N ASP A 26 23.89 0.56 2.25
CA ASP A 26 25.04 -0.09 2.87
C ASP A 26 25.16 -1.55 2.41
N PHE A 27 24.04 -2.25 2.29
CA PHE A 27 24.01 -3.58 1.72
C PHE A 27 24.63 -3.64 0.33
N CYS A 28 24.25 -2.71 -0.56
CA CYS A 28 24.82 -2.61 -1.88
C CYS A 28 26.32 -2.28 -1.81
N ALA A 29 26.72 -1.27 -1.03
CA ALA A 29 28.11 -0.83 -0.91
C ALA A 29 29.03 -1.92 -0.36
N THR A 30 28.59 -2.67 0.65
CA THR A 30 29.38 -3.74 1.28
C THR A 30 29.52 -4.98 0.43
N SER A 31 28.79 -5.11 -0.67
CA SER A 31 28.94 -6.23 -1.61
C SER A 31 30.32 -6.27 -2.27
N GLY A 32 30.98 -5.12 -2.42
CA GLY A 32 32.22 -4.97 -3.19
C GLY A 32 32.06 -5.15 -4.71
N LEU A 33 30.81 -5.25 -5.19
CA LEU A 33 30.49 -5.53 -6.59
C LEU A 33 29.99 -4.30 -7.36
N ILE A 34 29.63 -3.24 -6.65
CA ILE A 34 29.12 -2.00 -7.25
C ILE A 34 30.19 -0.93 -7.37
N ASN A 35 30.05 -0.03 -8.35
CA ASN A 35 30.97 1.07 -8.55
C ASN A 35 30.75 2.18 -7.53
N TYR A 36 29.48 2.53 -7.26
CA TYR A 36 29.10 3.49 -6.23
C TYR A 36 27.66 3.28 -5.76
N ALA A 37 27.35 3.76 -4.53
CA ALA A 37 26.03 3.96 -3.98
C ALA A 37 26.01 5.27 -3.19
N GLU A 38 25.35 6.31 -3.68
CA GLU A 38 25.37 7.65 -3.12
C GLU A 38 23.95 8.18 -2.86
N GLY A 39 23.71 8.66 -1.64
CA GLY A 39 22.42 9.15 -1.18
C GLY A 39 22.02 8.59 0.19
N HIS A 40 20.71 8.52 0.44
CA HIS A 40 20.16 7.99 1.69
C HIS A 40 19.97 6.46 1.64
N GLN A 41 19.82 5.82 2.79
CA GLN A 41 19.65 4.36 2.87
C GLN A 41 18.47 3.85 2.03
N GLY A 42 17.37 4.57 2.03
CA GLY A 42 16.16 4.19 1.29
C GLY A 42 16.08 4.70 -0.15
N ALA A 43 16.99 5.64 -0.55
CA ALA A 43 16.94 6.28 -1.87
C ALA A 43 18.30 6.80 -2.29
N PHE A 44 18.94 6.16 -3.27
CA PHE A 44 20.31 6.48 -3.66
C PHE A 44 20.56 6.26 -5.16
N GLY A 45 21.59 6.95 -5.68
CA GLY A 45 22.20 6.69 -6.97
C GLY A 45 23.05 5.42 -6.89
N PHE A 46 23.04 4.63 -7.96
CA PHE A 46 23.66 3.31 -7.99
C PHE A 46 24.27 3.06 -9.37
N SER A 47 25.48 2.49 -9.39
CA SER A 47 26.10 2.00 -10.61
C SER A 47 26.84 0.70 -10.38
N ILE A 48 26.80 -0.18 -11.38
CA ILE A 48 27.46 -1.48 -11.37
C ILE A 48 28.02 -1.79 -12.76
N ALA A 49 29.21 -2.37 -12.83
CA ALA A 49 29.77 -2.86 -14.09
C ALA A 49 28.91 -4.01 -14.65
N LYS A 50 28.74 -4.07 -15.97
CA LYS A 50 27.86 -5.05 -16.62
C LYS A 50 28.29 -6.49 -16.34
N ASP A 51 29.57 -6.75 -16.28
CA ASP A 51 30.16 -8.06 -15.98
C ASP A 51 29.94 -8.49 -14.51
N LYS A 52 29.71 -7.54 -13.59
CA LYS A 52 29.44 -7.80 -12.16
C LYS A 52 27.97 -7.93 -11.81
N PHE A 53 27.08 -7.65 -12.74
CA PHE A 53 25.66 -7.59 -12.44
C PHE A 53 25.09 -8.93 -11.98
N ASN A 54 25.45 -10.03 -12.66
CA ASN A 54 24.97 -11.36 -12.28
C ASN A 54 25.53 -11.81 -10.91
N ASP A 55 26.80 -11.53 -10.63
CA ASP A 55 27.43 -11.81 -9.34
C ASP A 55 26.70 -11.05 -8.22
N PHE A 56 26.30 -9.80 -8.50
CA PHE A 56 25.52 -9.01 -7.53
C PHE A 56 24.12 -9.58 -7.31
N ILE A 57 23.44 -10.07 -8.34
CA ILE A 57 22.14 -10.71 -8.18
C ILE A 57 22.25 -11.98 -7.35
N GLU A 58 23.27 -12.80 -7.57
CA GLU A 58 23.52 -14.00 -6.77
C GLU A 58 23.81 -13.65 -5.30
N TYR A 59 24.71 -12.68 -5.07
CA TYR A 59 25.00 -12.15 -3.74
C TYR A 59 23.72 -11.66 -3.03
N ALA A 60 22.91 -10.84 -3.74
CA ALA A 60 21.69 -10.27 -3.20
C ALA A 60 20.68 -11.37 -2.83
N ASN A 61 20.41 -12.31 -3.73
CA ASN A 61 19.48 -13.40 -3.48
C ASN A 61 19.91 -14.23 -2.25
N LYS A 62 21.20 -14.56 -2.14
CA LYS A 62 21.72 -15.33 -1.01
C LYS A 62 21.61 -14.58 0.31
N LYS A 63 21.94 -13.30 0.32
CA LYS A 63 21.96 -12.47 1.55
C LYS A 63 20.57 -12.02 1.96
N LEU A 64 19.67 -11.75 1.01
CA LEU A 64 18.32 -11.27 1.30
C LEU A 64 17.34 -12.40 1.62
N ALA A 65 17.69 -13.65 1.33
CA ALA A 65 16.84 -14.82 1.66
C ALA A 65 16.51 -14.97 3.16
N GLN A 66 17.26 -14.33 4.03
CA GLN A 66 17.02 -14.35 5.47
C GLN A 66 16.02 -13.28 5.95
N TYR A 67 15.64 -12.34 5.10
CA TYR A 67 14.71 -11.25 5.43
C TYR A 67 13.30 -11.61 4.99
N ASP A 68 12.33 -11.26 5.82
CA ASP A 68 10.94 -11.26 5.43
C ASP A 68 10.60 -9.94 4.74
N PHE A 69 10.17 -10.02 3.48
CA PHE A 69 9.72 -8.87 2.70
C PHE A 69 8.19 -8.75 2.66
N THR A 70 7.49 -9.53 3.46
CA THR A 70 6.03 -9.39 3.61
C THR A 70 5.73 -7.97 4.12
N PRO A 71 4.87 -7.21 3.43
CA PRO A 71 4.52 -5.87 3.85
C PRO A 71 3.94 -5.86 5.26
N SER A 72 4.52 -5.07 6.16
CA SER A 72 3.96 -4.83 7.50
C SER A 72 3.52 -3.38 7.62
N TYR A 73 2.34 -3.17 8.21
CA TYR A 73 1.76 -1.85 8.42
C TYR A 73 1.69 -1.56 9.91
N LYS A 74 2.37 -0.49 10.34
CA LYS A 74 2.20 0.04 11.69
C LYS A 74 1.02 0.99 11.66
N VAL A 75 -0.10 0.57 12.22
CA VAL A 75 -1.31 1.38 12.30
C VAL A 75 -1.35 2.13 13.63
N ASP A 76 -1.82 3.37 13.58
CA ASP A 76 -1.98 4.22 14.76
C ASP A 76 -3.25 3.87 15.52
N PHE A 77 -4.28 3.38 14.81
CA PHE A 77 -5.54 3.00 15.40
C PHE A 77 -6.24 1.86 14.64
N ILE A 78 -6.98 1.02 15.38
CA ILE A 78 -7.77 -0.08 14.82
C ILE A 78 -9.24 0.14 15.17
N PHE A 79 -10.08 0.18 14.14
CA PHE A 79 -11.55 0.22 14.26
C PHE A 79 -12.14 -1.15 13.96
N SER A 80 -13.24 -1.50 14.65
CA SER A 80 -14.09 -2.59 14.18
C SER A 80 -15.25 -2.02 13.36
N ALA A 81 -15.49 -2.56 12.17
CA ALA A 81 -16.57 -2.12 11.28
C ALA A 81 -17.97 -2.23 11.91
N ASN A 82 -18.10 -3.03 12.96
CA ASN A 82 -19.38 -3.23 13.65
C ASN A 82 -19.81 -2.05 14.52
N ASN A 83 -18.88 -1.20 14.97
CA ASN A 83 -19.16 -0.17 15.99
C ASN A 83 -18.39 1.14 15.85
N PHE A 84 -17.63 1.38 14.77
CA PHE A 84 -16.93 2.65 14.65
C PHE A 84 -17.87 3.80 14.23
N ASN A 85 -17.58 4.98 14.77
CA ASN A 85 -18.30 6.18 14.41
C ASN A 85 -17.67 6.80 13.15
N LYS A 86 -18.46 7.02 12.10
CA LYS A 86 -17.99 7.68 10.87
C LYS A 86 -17.41 9.08 11.09
N ASN A 87 -17.80 9.77 12.17
CA ASN A 87 -17.26 11.08 12.50
C ASN A 87 -15.80 11.01 12.95
N ASP A 88 -15.35 9.89 13.52
CA ASP A 88 -13.94 9.69 13.89
C ASP A 88 -13.04 9.80 12.66
N ILE A 89 -13.52 9.28 11.50
CA ILE A 89 -12.80 9.41 10.21
C ILE A 89 -12.71 10.88 9.78
N LEU A 90 -13.79 11.66 9.97
CA LEU A 90 -13.79 13.09 9.60
C LEU A 90 -12.87 13.90 10.52
N GLU A 91 -12.90 13.64 11.82
CA GLU A 91 -12.04 14.31 12.81
C GLU A 91 -10.55 14.08 12.50
N VAL A 92 -10.16 12.83 12.20
CA VAL A 92 -8.79 12.54 11.79
C VAL A 92 -8.44 13.19 10.45
N ALA A 93 -9.37 13.22 9.49
CA ALA A 93 -9.14 13.86 8.19
C ALA A 93 -8.94 15.39 8.30
N GLU A 94 -9.53 16.05 9.29
CA GLU A 94 -9.33 17.48 9.58
C GLU A 94 -7.89 17.80 10.05
N LEU A 95 -7.18 16.81 10.60
CA LEU A 95 -5.80 16.97 11.04
C LEU A 95 -4.78 17.00 9.89
N LYS A 96 -5.24 16.98 8.64
CA LYS A 96 -4.39 16.91 7.45
C LYS A 96 -3.28 17.96 7.39
N SER A 97 -3.52 19.15 7.95
CA SER A 97 -2.52 20.22 8.01
C SER A 97 -1.36 19.94 8.97
N LEU A 98 -1.47 18.95 9.85
CA LEU A 98 -0.42 18.55 10.79
C LEU A 98 0.58 17.58 10.17
N TRP A 99 0.18 16.86 9.12
CA TRP A 99 1.01 15.85 8.48
C TRP A 99 2.11 16.49 7.61
N GLY A 100 3.32 15.94 7.67
CA GLY A 100 4.46 16.46 6.91
C GLY A 100 5.77 15.74 7.20
N GLN A 101 6.87 16.43 6.96
CA GLN A 101 8.21 15.81 6.94
C GLN A 101 8.59 15.02 8.19
N ASN A 102 8.13 15.44 9.38
CA ASN A 102 8.47 14.79 10.67
C ASN A 102 7.24 14.19 11.37
N MET A 103 6.08 14.21 10.72
CA MET A 103 4.84 13.70 11.27
C MET A 103 4.06 13.02 10.15
N SER A 104 4.20 11.71 10.04
CA SER A 104 3.49 10.91 9.04
C SER A 104 1.98 11.03 9.21
N GLU A 105 1.25 10.92 8.11
CA GLU A 105 -0.21 10.81 8.15
C GLU A 105 -0.61 9.57 8.94
N ALA A 106 -1.66 9.72 9.77
CA ALA A 106 -2.14 8.62 10.59
C ALA A 106 -2.66 7.47 9.70
N LEU A 107 -2.16 6.28 9.97
CA LEU A 107 -2.57 5.06 9.30
C LEU A 107 -3.53 4.29 10.22
N ILE A 108 -4.71 3.98 9.70
CA ILE A 108 -5.73 3.24 10.44
C ILE A 108 -5.97 1.86 9.83
N ALA A 109 -6.42 0.92 10.65
CA ALA A 109 -7.03 -0.32 10.17
C ALA A 109 -8.53 -0.33 10.51
N ILE A 110 -9.33 -0.91 9.61
CA ILE A 110 -10.73 -1.24 9.89
C ILE A 110 -10.89 -2.74 9.69
N GLU A 111 -11.23 -3.45 10.75
CA GLU A 111 -11.42 -4.90 10.76
C GLU A 111 -12.90 -5.27 10.67
N ASP A 112 -13.18 -6.52 10.31
CA ASP A 112 -14.53 -7.10 10.25
C ASP A 112 -15.49 -6.41 9.26
N ILE A 113 -14.96 -5.81 8.20
CA ILE A 113 -15.77 -5.16 7.17
C ILE A 113 -16.47 -6.25 6.35
N LYS A 114 -17.81 -6.27 6.44
CA LYS A 114 -18.64 -7.17 5.65
C LYS A 114 -19.13 -6.45 4.40
N ILE A 115 -18.79 -6.99 3.24
CA ILE A 115 -19.23 -6.46 1.95
C ILE A 115 -19.90 -7.54 1.12
N SER A 116 -20.86 -7.13 0.32
CA SER A 116 -21.40 -7.89 -0.80
C SER A 116 -21.05 -7.17 -2.11
N LYS A 117 -21.27 -7.80 -3.25
CA LYS A 117 -20.97 -7.18 -4.57
C LYS A 117 -21.70 -5.85 -4.79
N GLU A 118 -22.85 -5.65 -4.17
CA GLU A 118 -23.65 -4.42 -4.26
C GLU A 118 -22.98 -3.22 -3.57
N ASN A 119 -22.07 -3.49 -2.63
CA ASN A 119 -21.30 -2.44 -1.94
C ASN A 119 -20.12 -1.93 -2.77
N VAL A 120 -19.71 -2.64 -3.84
CA VAL A 120 -18.46 -2.44 -4.56
C VAL A 120 -18.74 -1.90 -5.96
N VAL A 121 -18.10 -0.80 -6.31
CA VAL A 121 -18.20 -0.16 -7.63
C VAL A 121 -16.81 0.07 -8.20
N LEU A 122 -16.62 -0.33 -9.47
CA LEU A 122 -15.43 0.03 -10.25
C LEU A 122 -15.68 1.34 -11.00
N MET A 123 -14.91 2.36 -10.69
CA MET A 123 -14.94 3.67 -11.34
C MET A 123 -13.78 3.80 -12.32
N SER A 124 -14.01 4.53 -13.44
CA SER A 124 -12.99 4.86 -14.45
C SER A 124 -12.13 3.67 -14.92
N PRO A 125 -12.73 2.54 -15.33
CA PRO A 125 -11.98 1.30 -15.60
C PRO A 125 -10.91 1.46 -16.70
N ASP A 126 -11.12 2.34 -17.67
CA ASP A 126 -10.23 2.48 -18.83
C ASP A 126 -9.03 3.42 -18.60
N LYS A 127 -9.12 4.36 -17.64
CA LYS A 127 -8.11 5.41 -17.46
C LYS A 127 -7.34 5.28 -16.15
N SER A 128 -8.07 5.15 -15.06
CA SER A 128 -7.53 5.07 -13.71
C SER A 128 -8.49 4.26 -12.85
N PRO A 129 -8.46 2.94 -12.98
CA PRO A 129 -9.39 2.08 -12.25
C PRO A 129 -9.34 2.40 -10.77
N THR A 130 -10.50 2.61 -10.20
CA THR A 130 -10.66 2.96 -8.78
C THR A 130 -11.80 2.14 -8.21
N ILE A 131 -11.53 1.38 -7.16
CA ILE A 131 -12.57 0.64 -6.45
C ILE A 131 -13.12 1.54 -5.35
N LYS A 132 -14.44 1.65 -5.30
CA LYS A 132 -15.19 2.30 -4.22
C LYS A 132 -16.03 1.25 -3.51
N ILE A 133 -15.87 1.15 -2.19
CA ILE A 133 -16.71 0.33 -1.32
C ILE A 133 -17.50 1.27 -0.42
N THR A 134 -18.83 1.07 -0.34
CA THR A 134 -19.70 1.89 0.52
C THR A 134 -20.16 1.07 1.72
N LEU A 135 -19.82 1.53 2.91
CA LEU A 135 -20.21 0.88 4.16
C LEU A 135 -21.63 1.29 4.61
N PRO A 136 -22.31 0.48 5.42
CA PRO A 136 -23.69 0.79 5.89
C PRO A 136 -23.81 2.10 6.66
N ASN A 137 -22.76 2.54 7.35
CA ASN A 137 -22.73 3.81 8.09
C ASN A 137 -22.48 5.04 7.18
N GLY A 138 -22.32 4.84 5.88
CA GLY A 138 -22.08 5.89 4.88
C GLY A 138 -20.60 6.25 4.67
N THR A 139 -19.68 5.60 5.37
CA THR A 139 -18.24 5.73 5.07
C THR A 139 -17.92 5.08 3.73
N THR A 140 -17.05 5.69 2.94
CA THR A 140 -16.57 5.13 1.68
C THR A 140 -15.10 4.75 1.78
N LEU A 141 -14.75 3.57 1.28
CA LEU A 141 -13.38 3.10 1.14
C LEU A 141 -12.99 3.24 -0.33
N ILE A 142 -11.86 3.85 -0.62
CA ILE A 142 -11.43 4.18 -1.98
C ILE A 142 -10.04 3.57 -2.22
N LYS A 143 -9.93 2.67 -3.20
CA LYS A 143 -8.65 2.15 -3.67
C LYS A 143 -8.35 2.68 -5.06
N PHE A 144 -7.41 3.61 -5.14
CA PHE A 144 -6.91 4.11 -6.41
C PHE A 144 -5.96 3.12 -7.09
N LYS A 145 -5.87 3.18 -8.40
CA LYS A 145 -5.00 2.32 -9.24
C LYS A 145 -5.28 0.83 -9.00
N ALA A 146 -6.51 0.51 -8.73
CA ALA A 146 -6.96 -0.87 -8.60
C ALA A 146 -6.87 -1.59 -9.95
N SER A 147 -6.82 -2.91 -9.94
CA SER A 147 -6.94 -3.72 -11.14
C SER A 147 -8.36 -4.24 -11.34
N VAL A 148 -8.66 -4.71 -12.54
CA VAL A 148 -9.94 -5.37 -12.83
C VAL A 148 -10.04 -6.68 -12.07
N GLU A 149 -8.92 -7.38 -11.92
CA GLU A 149 -8.82 -8.64 -11.17
C GLU A 149 -9.15 -8.43 -9.69
N GLU A 150 -8.68 -7.32 -9.08
CA GLU A 150 -9.05 -6.97 -7.70
C GLU A 150 -10.56 -6.72 -7.57
N TYR A 151 -11.16 -6.02 -8.54
CA TYR A 151 -12.61 -5.80 -8.54
C TYR A 151 -13.37 -7.13 -8.68
N GLU A 152 -12.95 -7.99 -9.60
CA GLU A 152 -13.55 -9.31 -9.78
C GLU A 152 -13.42 -10.15 -8.51
N GLN A 153 -12.28 -10.14 -7.85
CA GLN A 153 -12.07 -10.83 -6.58
C GLN A 153 -13.03 -10.36 -5.49
N LEU A 154 -13.26 -9.05 -5.38
CA LEU A 154 -14.17 -8.47 -4.39
C LEU A 154 -15.65 -8.69 -4.70
N THR A 155 -15.99 -9.01 -5.95
CA THR A 155 -17.37 -9.16 -6.42
C THR A 155 -17.74 -10.60 -6.81
N SER A 156 -16.80 -11.54 -6.80
CA SER A 156 -16.99 -12.93 -7.23
C SER A 156 -17.84 -13.76 -6.27
N SER A 157 -17.85 -13.40 -4.97
CA SER A 157 -18.62 -14.14 -3.98
C SER A 157 -20.12 -13.95 -4.16
N THR A 158 -20.88 -15.03 -3.98
CA THR A 158 -22.34 -15.00 -3.86
C THR A 158 -22.83 -14.67 -2.46
N GLY A 159 -21.92 -14.66 -1.47
CA GLY A 159 -22.17 -14.29 -0.09
C GLY A 159 -21.61 -12.92 0.29
N CYS A 160 -21.20 -12.78 1.55
CA CYS A 160 -20.46 -11.62 2.01
C CYS A 160 -18.98 -11.96 2.19
N LEU A 161 -18.09 -11.14 1.68
CA LEU A 161 -16.67 -11.16 2.04
C LEU A 161 -16.46 -10.39 3.34
N VAL A 162 -15.50 -10.85 4.14
CA VAL A 162 -15.01 -10.15 5.32
C VAL A 162 -13.62 -9.61 5.01
N LEU A 163 -13.44 -8.31 5.19
CA LEU A 163 -12.17 -7.62 4.89
C LEU A 163 -11.58 -7.00 6.14
N THR A 164 -10.27 -6.92 6.16
CA THR A 164 -9.50 -5.94 6.92
C THR A 164 -8.87 -4.95 5.93
N VAL A 165 -9.04 -3.67 6.19
CA VAL A 165 -8.53 -2.58 5.33
C VAL A 165 -7.57 -1.72 6.14
N VAL A 166 -6.44 -1.38 5.53
CA VAL A 166 -5.49 -0.38 6.06
C VAL A 166 -5.49 0.82 5.13
N GLY A 167 -5.53 2.03 5.70
CA GLY A 167 -5.57 3.24 4.90
C GLY A 167 -5.53 4.52 5.72
N THR A 168 -5.64 5.65 5.05
CA THR A 168 -5.64 6.99 5.66
C THR A 168 -7.02 7.62 5.64
N CYS A 169 -7.32 8.41 6.68
CA CYS A 169 -8.60 9.10 6.80
C CYS A 169 -8.66 10.30 5.84
N ASN A 170 -9.78 10.44 5.17
CA ASN A 170 -10.03 11.55 4.24
C ASN A 170 -11.51 11.95 4.29
N SER A 171 -11.82 13.07 3.68
CA SER A 171 -13.19 13.53 3.47
C SER A 171 -13.42 13.92 2.02
N ASN A 172 -14.63 13.71 1.53
CA ASN A 172 -15.05 14.17 0.21
C ASN A 172 -16.28 15.06 0.33
N THR A 173 -16.17 16.30 -0.15
CA THR A 173 -17.31 17.24 -0.17
C THR A 173 -17.82 17.40 -1.59
N TRP A 174 -19.07 17.03 -1.79
CA TRP A 174 -19.77 17.17 -3.06
C TRP A 174 -21.15 17.79 -2.84
N ASN A 175 -21.48 18.84 -3.57
CA ASN A 175 -22.75 19.59 -3.43
C ASN A 175 -23.08 19.97 -1.97
N GLY A 176 -22.07 20.38 -1.19
CA GLY A 176 -22.24 20.76 0.21
C GLY A 176 -22.39 19.61 1.19
N ILE A 177 -22.34 18.35 0.73
CA ILE A 177 -22.40 17.15 1.59
C ILE A 177 -20.98 16.58 1.74
N THR A 178 -20.51 16.52 2.97
CA THR A 178 -19.21 15.90 3.31
C THR A 178 -19.40 14.44 3.72
N THR A 179 -18.70 13.56 3.03
CA THR A 179 -18.72 12.11 3.27
C THR A 179 -17.36 11.67 3.81
N PRO A 180 -17.32 10.89 4.90
CA PRO A 180 -16.08 10.29 5.38
C PRO A 180 -15.55 9.27 4.37
N GLN A 181 -14.25 9.32 4.14
CA GLN A 181 -13.54 8.39 3.25
C GLN A 181 -12.33 7.80 3.95
N VAL A 182 -12.00 6.56 3.59
CA VAL A 182 -10.70 5.97 3.87
C VAL A 182 -10.02 5.66 2.54
N LEU A 183 -8.85 6.22 2.31
CA LEU A 183 -8.03 5.92 1.15
C LEU A 183 -7.26 4.65 1.43
N ILE A 184 -7.62 3.56 0.76
CA ILE A 184 -7.05 2.24 0.98
C ILE A 184 -5.60 2.20 0.48
N GLU A 185 -4.67 1.86 1.37
CA GLU A 185 -3.32 1.46 1.00
C GLU A 185 -3.27 -0.03 0.68
N GLU A 186 -3.85 -0.85 1.56
CA GLU A 186 -3.89 -2.31 1.40
C GLU A 186 -5.16 -2.89 2.03
N TYR A 187 -5.56 -4.06 1.58
CA TYR A 187 -6.65 -4.82 2.18
C TYR A 187 -6.37 -6.32 2.11
N GLU A 188 -6.98 -7.05 3.02
CA GLU A 188 -6.96 -8.51 3.07
C GLU A 188 -8.39 -9.03 3.14
N ILE A 189 -8.69 -10.10 2.39
CA ILE A 189 -9.92 -10.87 2.53
C ILE A 189 -9.67 -11.90 3.63
N THR A 190 -10.25 -11.66 4.80
CA THR A 190 -10.06 -12.48 5.99
C THR A 190 -11.09 -13.60 6.12
N GLY A 191 -12.16 -13.55 5.34
CA GLY A 191 -13.18 -14.59 5.36
C GLY A 191 -14.27 -14.41 4.31
N GLU A 192 -15.11 -15.43 4.20
CA GLU A 192 -16.31 -15.44 3.36
C GLU A 192 -17.48 -16.03 4.16
N LEU A 193 -18.58 -15.31 4.23
CA LEU A 193 -19.84 -15.75 4.84
C LEU A 193 -20.80 -16.18 3.74
N LYS A 194 -21.09 -17.46 3.65
CA LYS A 194 -22.11 -17.99 2.73
C LYS A 194 -23.48 -17.94 3.42
N TYR A 195 -24.46 -17.39 2.73
CA TYR A 195 -25.85 -17.50 3.18
C TYR A 195 -26.30 -18.96 2.94
N LEU A 196 -26.54 -19.70 3.99
CA LEU A 196 -27.26 -20.96 3.94
C LEU A 196 -28.76 -20.62 4.02
N PHE A 197 -29.44 -20.74 2.90
CA PHE A 197 -30.90 -20.66 2.84
C PHE A 197 -31.49 -22.04 3.11
#